data_61c5f49123b8494309740e37fda006dd
#
_entry.id   61c5f49123b8494309740e37fda006dd
#
_cell.length_a   1.000
_cell.length_b   1.000
_cell.length_c   1.000
_cell.angle_alpha   90.00
_cell.angle_beta   90.00
_cell.angle_gamma   90.00
#
_symmetry.space_group_name_H-M   'P 1'
#
loop_
_entity.id
_entity.type
_entity.pdbx_description
1 polymer ?
#
loop_
_entity_poly.entity_id
_entity_poly.type
_entity_poly.pdbx_seq_one_letter_code
_entity_poly.pdbx_strand_id
1 'polypeptide(L)'
;MNYRNLEIWQLARELVISIHEMTLTKLPKFEMFEQGSQIRRAIKSVKSNIVEGYGRRRYKQDFVKFVDYALASCDETADHLDTLIATKSLTDLTVIDDLTPRLEELGRKLNLFLQSVERSHRSTK
;
A
#
# COMPACT_ATOMS: atom_id res chain seq x y z
N MET A 1 -11.46 10.51 16.49
CA MET A 1 -10.63 9.46 15.86
C MET A 1 -9.92 10.05 14.66
N ASN A 2 -8.65 9.74 14.47
CA ASN A 2 -7.92 10.20 13.30
C ASN A 2 -7.41 8.99 12.50
N TYR A 3 -6.84 9.25 11.33
CA TYR A 3 -6.40 8.18 10.42
C TYR A 3 -5.36 7.24 11.04
N ARG A 4 -4.61 7.69 12.03
CA ARG A 4 -3.56 6.88 12.69
C ARG A 4 -4.12 5.69 13.43
N ASN A 5 -5.41 5.71 13.76
CA ASN A 5 -6.09 4.61 14.43
C ASN A 5 -6.62 3.57 13.45
N LEU A 6 -6.58 3.84 12.15
CA LEU A 6 -7.02 2.88 11.16
C LEU A 6 -5.97 1.78 11.00
N GLU A 7 -6.42 0.53 11.09
CA GLU A 7 -5.51 -0.62 10.91
C GLU A 7 -4.85 -0.59 9.54
N ILE A 8 -5.62 -0.26 8.48
CA ILE A 8 -5.06 -0.20 7.12
C ILE A 8 -3.95 0.84 7.00
N TRP A 9 -4.05 1.97 7.70
CA TRP A 9 -2.98 2.97 7.72
C TRP A 9 -1.74 2.42 8.43
N GLN A 10 -1.94 1.76 9.56
CA GLN A 10 -0.84 1.20 10.35
C GLN A 10 -0.08 0.13 9.55
N LEU A 11 -0.82 -0.76 8.86
CA LEU A 11 -0.22 -1.77 8.01
C LEU A 11 0.54 -1.15 6.83
N ALA A 12 -0.05 -0.13 6.20
CA ALA A 12 0.60 0.56 5.08
C ALA A 12 1.88 1.25 5.55
N ARG A 13 1.86 1.91 6.71
CA ARG A 13 3.04 2.58 7.26
C ARG A 13 4.18 1.60 7.50
N GLU A 14 3.88 0.45 8.10
CA GLU A 14 4.91 -0.55 8.34
C GLU A 14 5.50 -1.10 7.03
N LEU A 15 4.67 -1.26 6.01
CA LEU A 15 5.14 -1.69 4.70
C LEU A 15 5.97 -0.60 4.00
N VAL A 16 5.62 0.68 4.17
CA VAL A 16 6.46 1.77 3.65
C VAL A 16 7.87 1.65 4.22
N ILE A 17 7.98 1.42 5.53
CA ILE A 17 9.28 1.29 6.20
C ILE A 17 10.03 0.05 5.70
N SER A 18 9.37 -1.09 5.68
CA SER A 18 10.01 -2.36 5.28
C SER A 18 10.43 -2.36 3.81
N ILE A 19 9.60 -1.83 2.93
CA ILE A 19 9.91 -1.76 1.49
C ILE A 19 11.04 -0.75 1.24
N HIS A 20 11.01 0.40 1.92
CA HIS A 20 12.10 1.37 1.81
C HIS A 20 13.43 0.71 2.18
N GLU A 21 13.48 0.05 3.32
CA GLU A 21 14.67 -0.64 3.81
C GLU A 21 15.13 -1.72 2.83
N MET A 22 14.22 -2.51 2.31
CA MET A 22 14.51 -3.56 1.35
C MET A 22 15.18 -2.99 0.09
N THR A 23 14.67 -1.87 -0.42
CA THR A 23 15.24 -1.28 -1.64
C THR A 23 16.64 -0.73 -1.41
N LEU A 24 16.98 -0.33 -0.18
CA LEU A 24 18.30 0.21 0.14
C LEU A 24 19.33 -0.89 0.41
N THR A 25 18.90 -2.03 0.94
CA THR A 25 19.84 -3.03 1.45
C THR A 25 19.83 -4.36 0.72
N LYS A 26 18.77 -4.67 -0.04
CA LYS A 26 18.58 -6.01 -0.62
C LYS A 26 18.54 -6.03 -2.14
N LEU A 27 18.68 -4.89 -2.79
CA LEU A 27 18.64 -4.79 -4.25
C LEU A 27 19.99 -4.36 -4.81
N PRO A 28 20.31 -4.73 -6.08
CA PRO A 28 21.45 -4.14 -6.77
C PRO A 28 21.31 -2.61 -6.84
N LYS A 29 22.44 -1.91 -6.88
CA LYS A 29 22.45 -0.44 -6.84
C LYS A 29 21.67 0.20 -7.97
N PHE A 30 21.66 -0.42 -9.15
CA PHE A 30 20.96 0.16 -10.29
C PHE A 30 19.44 0.24 -10.09
N GLU A 31 18.88 -0.59 -9.19
CA GLU A 31 17.45 -0.57 -8.92
C GLU A 31 17.01 0.63 -8.07
N MET A 32 17.97 1.34 -7.47
CA MET A 32 17.63 2.50 -6.63
C MET A 32 16.75 3.50 -7.37
N PHE A 33 17.04 3.74 -8.64
CA PHE A 33 16.33 4.72 -9.46
C PHE A 33 15.44 4.08 -10.52
N GLU A 34 15.30 2.76 -10.51
CA GLU A 34 14.40 2.03 -11.41
C GLU A 34 13.27 1.38 -10.64
N GLN A 35 13.22 0.03 -10.60
CA GLN A 35 12.12 -0.68 -9.95
C GLN A 35 12.03 -0.39 -8.45
N GLY A 36 13.17 -0.18 -7.79
CA GLY A 36 13.20 0.23 -6.39
C GLY A 36 12.47 1.54 -6.15
N SER A 37 12.69 2.51 -7.03
CA SER A 37 11.98 3.79 -6.98
C SER A 37 10.47 3.60 -7.19
N GLN A 38 10.10 2.75 -8.13
CA GLN A 38 8.69 2.50 -8.44
C GLN A 38 7.94 1.86 -7.27
N ILE A 39 8.53 0.85 -6.64
CA ILE A 39 7.87 0.19 -5.52
C ILE A 39 7.77 1.12 -4.30
N ARG A 40 8.78 1.95 -4.04
CA ARG A 40 8.72 2.94 -2.97
C ARG A 40 7.58 3.94 -3.19
N ARG A 41 7.40 4.42 -4.42
CA ARG A 41 6.31 5.33 -4.76
C ARG A 41 4.95 4.67 -4.59
N ALA A 42 4.81 3.44 -5.05
CA ALA A 42 3.54 2.73 -5.00
C ALA A 42 3.06 2.53 -3.56
N ILE A 43 3.93 2.06 -2.67
CA ILE A 43 3.52 1.83 -1.28
C ILE A 43 3.24 3.15 -0.53
N LYS A 44 3.99 4.20 -0.83
CA LYS A 44 3.70 5.52 -0.25
C LYS A 44 2.35 6.03 -0.71
N SER A 45 1.97 5.76 -1.96
CA SER A 45 0.69 6.13 -2.52
C SER A 45 -0.46 5.42 -1.80
N VAL A 46 -0.29 4.15 -1.41
CA VAL A 46 -1.29 3.45 -0.59
C VAL A 46 -1.57 4.24 0.67
N LYS A 47 -0.53 4.55 1.41
CA LYS A 47 -0.63 5.26 2.68
C LYS A 47 -1.26 6.64 2.51
N SER A 48 -0.81 7.40 1.52
CA SER A 48 -1.30 8.76 1.26
C SER A 48 -2.77 8.78 0.88
N ASN A 49 -3.22 7.82 0.07
CA ASN A 49 -4.62 7.76 -0.34
C ASN A 49 -5.53 7.36 0.82
N ILE A 50 -5.06 6.56 1.75
CA ILE A 50 -5.82 6.27 2.98
C ILE A 50 -6.05 7.55 3.77
N VAL A 51 -5.00 8.35 3.95
CA VAL A 51 -5.08 9.63 4.68
C VAL A 51 -6.03 10.59 3.97
N GLU A 52 -5.87 10.72 2.66
CA GLU A 52 -6.70 11.61 1.87
C GLU A 52 -8.17 11.21 1.92
N GLY A 53 -8.45 9.93 1.75
CA GLY A 53 -9.82 9.41 1.80
C GLY A 53 -10.46 9.63 3.16
N TYR A 54 -9.76 9.32 4.21
CA TYR A 54 -10.28 9.49 5.56
C TYR A 54 -10.52 10.97 5.88
N GLY A 55 -9.64 11.85 5.40
CA GLY A 55 -9.80 13.29 5.58
C GLY A 55 -11.04 13.84 4.87
N ARG A 56 -11.51 13.14 3.83
CA ARG A 56 -12.70 13.53 3.05
C ARG A 56 -13.92 12.68 3.38
N ARG A 57 -13.91 11.96 4.49
CA ARG A 57 -14.95 10.97 4.83
C ARG A 57 -16.36 11.55 4.96
N ARG A 58 -16.49 12.86 5.13
CA ARG A 58 -17.80 13.50 5.16
C ARG A 58 -18.51 13.42 3.80
N TYR A 59 -17.74 13.21 2.72
CA TYR A 59 -18.27 13.06 1.36
C TYR A 59 -18.01 11.62 0.92
N LYS A 60 -19.05 10.81 0.91
CA LYS A 60 -18.93 9.38 0.66
C LYS A 60 -18.22 9.06 -0.66
N GLN A 61 -18.58 9.77 -1.74
CA GLN A 61 -17.97 9.49 -3.06
C GLN A 61 -16.46 9.75 -3.07
N ASP A 62 -16.02 10.82 -2.39
CA ASP A 62 -14.60 11.10 -2.26
C ASP A 62 -13.91 10.04 -1.43
N PHE A 63 -14.53 9.63 -0.32
CA PHE A 63 -14.00 8.60 0.55
C PHE A 63 -13.78 7.29 -0.23
N VAL A 64 -14.81 6.84 -0.93
CA VAL A 64 -14.74 5.63 -1.78
C VAL A 64 -13.63 5.77 -2.82
N LYS A 65 -13.57 6.92 -3.50
CA LYS A 65 -12.60 7.14 -4.57
C LYS A 65 -11.16 7.01 -4.07
N PHE A 66 -10.82 7.63 -2.95
CA PHE A 66 -9.44 7.58 -2.46
C PHE A 66 -9.08 6.22 -1.83
N VAL A 67 -10.03 5.53 -1.21
CA VAL A 67 -9.80 4.16 -0.74
C VAL A 67 -9.58 3.23 -1.95
N ASP A 68 -10.33 3.44 -3.02
CA ASP A 68 -10.16 2.68 -4.26
C ASP A 68 -8.77 2.94 -4.87
N TYR A 69 -8.30 4.19 -4.86
CA TYR A 69 -6.94 4.53 -5.30
C TYR A 69 -5.89 3.83 -4.43
N ALA A 70 -6.12 3.76 -3.11
CA ALA A 70 -5.21 3.05 -2.21
C ALA A 70 -5.13 1.56 -2.57
N LEU A 71 -6.27 0.95 -2.87
CA LEU A 71 -6.33 -0.46 -3.27
C LEU A 71 -5.57 -0.68 -4.59
N ALA A 72 -5.78 0.18 -5.58
CA ALA A 72 -5.06 0.09 -6.86
C ALA A 72 -3.55 0.25 -6.66
N SER A 73 -3.14 1.18 -5.79
CA SER A 73 -1.71 1.36 -5.47
C SER A 73 -1.13 0.16 -4.74
N CYS A 74 -1.95 -0.53 -3.94
CA CYS A 74 -1.53 -1.76 -3.27
C CYS A 74 -1.27 -2.87 -4.30
N ASP A 75 -2.15 -3.02 -5.28
CA ASP A 75 -1.96 -3.96 -6.38
C ASP A 75 -0.69 -3.63 -7.18
N GLU A 76 -0.46 -2.36 -7.43
CA GLU A 76 0.73 -1.90 -8.14
C GLU A 76 2.00 -2.22 -7.34
N THR A 77 1.96 -2.06 -6.03
CA THR A 77 3.07 -2.42 -5.14
C THR A 77 3.39 -3.91 -5.25
N ALA A 78 2.36 -4.75 -5.23
CA ALA A 78 2.52 -6.19 -5.36
C ALA A 78 3.11 -6.56 -6.73
N ASP A 79 2.69 -5.88 -7.79
CA ASP A 79 3.22 -6.11 -9.13
C ASP A 79 4.69 -5.72 -9.22
N HIS A 80 5.08 -4.59 -8.62
CA HIS A 80 6.49 -4.20 -8.57
C HIS A 80 7.34 -5.20 -7.78
N LEU A 81 6.81 -5.74 -6.70
CA LEU A 81 7.50 -6.78 -5.94
C LEU A 81 7.70 -8.02 -6.80
N ASP A 82 6.67 -8.43 -7.53
CA ASP A 82 6.76 -9.57 -8.45
C ASP A 82 7.85 -9.33 -9.50
N THR A 83 7.92 -8.13 -10.07
CA THR A 83 8.95 -7.78 -11.05
C THR A 83 10.35 -7.91 -10.47
N LEU A 84 10.56 -7.42 -9.24
CA LEU A 84 11.85 -7.55 -8.56
C LEU A 84 12.26 -9.01 -8.36
N ILE A 85 11.29 -9.86 -8.03
CA ILE A 85 11.52 -11.29 -7.84
C ILE A 85 11.78 -11.97 -9.19
N ALA A 86 10.94 -11.70 -10.18
CA ALA A 86 11.02 -12.33 -11.50
C ALA A 86 12.34 -11.98 -12.22
N THR A 87 12.82 -10.75 -12.06
CA THR A 87 14.11 -10.31 -12.65
C THR A 87 15.31 -10.71 -11.81
N LYS A 88 15.07 -11.33 -10.65
CA LYS A 88 16.11 -11.76 -9.70
C LYS A 88 16.91 -10.59 -9.11
N SER A 89 16.35 -9.39 -9.13
CA SER A 89 16.89 -8.26 -8.38
C SER A 89 16.72 -8.47 -6.88
N LEU A 90 15.60 -9.07 -6.47
CA LEU A 90 15.36 -9.46 -5.08
C LEU A 90 15.40 -10.98 -4.98
N THR A 91 16.39 -11.50 -4.25
CA THR A 91 16.60 -12.95 -4.11
C THR A 91 16.56 -13.42 -2.65
N ASP A 92 16.53 -12.52 -1.69
CA ASP A 92 16.49 -12.85 -0.26
C ASP A 92 15.12 -13.45 0.09
N LEU A 93 15.08 -14.77 0.27
CA LEU A 93 13.82 -15.49 0.51
C LEU A 93 13.15 -15.08 1.82
N THR A 94 13.93 -14.73 2.84
CA THR A 94 13.37 -14.26 4.11
C THR A 94 12.57 -12.97 3.92
N VAL A 95 13.11 -12.04 3.13
CA VAL A 95 12.45 -10.78 2.82
C VAL A 95 11.20 -11.01 1.96
N ILE A 96 11.32 -11.87 0.94
CA ILE A 96 10.19 -12.19 0.07
C ILE A 96 9.05 -12.81 0.87
N ASP A 97 9.38 -13.77 1.75
CA ASP A 97 8.39 -14.49 2.56
C ASP A 97 7.76 -13.58 3.63
N ASP A 98 8.43 -12.49 4.00
CA ASP A 98 7.86 -11.49 4.90
C ASP A 98 6.94 -10.52 4.17
N LEU A 99 7.40 -9.95 3.06
CA LEU A 99 6.66 -8.88 2.38
C LEU A 99 5.42 -9.36 1.65
N THR A 100 5.51 -10.53 0.99
CA THR A 100 4.42 -11.03 0.15
C THR A 100 3.12 -11.20 0.94
N PRO A 101 3.10 -11.94 2.06
CA PRO A 101 1.85 -12.09 2.81
C PRO A 101 1.36 -10.79 3.44
N ARG A 102 2.26 -9.88 3.80
CA ARG A 102 1.86 -8.60 4.39
C ARG A 102 1.16 -7.71 3.36
N LEU A 103 1.62 -7.72 2.10
CA LEU A 103 0.95 -6.99 1.02
C LEU A 103 -0.42 -7.61 0.71
N GLU A 104 -0.51 -8.94 0.72
CA GLU A 104 -1.77 -9.62 0.53
C GLU A 104 -2.77 -9.26 1.63
N GLU A 105 -2.31 -9.23 2.88
CA GLU A 105 -3.14 -8.84 4.01
C GLU A 105 -3.65 -7.40 3.88
N LEU A 106 -2.77 -6.48 3.51
CA LEU A 106 -3.15 -5.08 3.33
C LEU A 106 -4.20 -4.96 2.22
N GLY A 107 -3.99 -5.64 1.09
CA GLY A 107 -4.95 -5.62 -0.02
C GLY A 107 -6.31 -6.15 0.39
N ARG A 108 -6.34 -7.27 1.12
CA ARG A 108 -7.58 -7.87 1.60
C ARG A 108 -8.31 -6.92 2.57
N LYS A 109 -7.59 -6.31 3.49
CA LYS A 109 -8.19 -5.40 4.47
C LYS A 109 -8.64 -4.09 3.84
N LEU A 110 -7.90 -3.58 2.85
CA LEU A 110 -8.34 -2.42 2.08
C LEU A 110 -9.64 -2.70 1.35
N ASN A 111 -9.76 -3.88 0.74
CA ASN A 111 -10.97 -4.25 0.02
C ASN A 111 -12.16 -4.36 0.98
N LEU A 112 -11.98 -4.96 2.16
CA LEU A 112 -13.03 -5.03 3.18
C LEU A 112 -13.41 -3.64 3.68
N PHE A 113 -12.43 -2.76 3.86
CA PHE A 113 -12.68 -1.39 4.28
C PHE A 113 -13.49 -0.63 3.22
N LEU A 114 -13.12 -0.79 1.95
CA LEU A 114 -13.83 -0.17 0.84
C LEU A 114 -15.29 -0.63 0.83
N GLN A 115 -15.53 -1.94 0.94
CA GLN A 115 -16.88 -2.48 0.99
C GLN A 115 -17.67 -1.92 2.16
N SER A 116 -17.03 -1.78 3.31
CA SER A 116 -17.66 -1.20 4.49
C SER A 116 -18.09 0.24 4.25
N VAL A 117 -17.22 1.05 3.64
CA VAL A 117 -17.55 2.44 3.32
C VAL A 117 -18.71 2.49 2.32
N GLU A 118 -18.68 1.66 1.30
CA GLU A 118 -19.73 1.64 0.27
C GLU A 118 -21.10 1.28 0.84
N ARG A 119 -21.14 0.33 1.78
CA ARG A 119 -22.41 -0.16 2.32
C ARG A 119 -23.01 0.71 3.40
N SER A 120 -22.18 1.23 4.31
CA SER A 120 -22.69 1.76 5.57
C SER A 120 -22.35 3.22 5.81
N HIS A 121 -21.39 3.78 5.12
CA HIS A 121 -21.00 5.15 5.35
C HIS A 121 -22.00 6.13 4.74
N ARG A 122 -22.36 7.18 5.49
CA ARG A 122 -23.28 8.20 5.02
C ARG A 122 -22.54 9.50 4.72
N SER A 123 -22.89 10.12 3.59
CA SER A 123 -22.44 11.47 3.28
C SER A 123 -23.14 12.48 4.19
N THR A 124 -22.37 13.44 4.70
CA THR A 124 -22.91 14.51 5.57
C THR A 124 -23.02 15.84 4.86
N LYS A 125 -22.79 15.86 3.59
CA LYS A 125 -22.81 17.07 2.81
C LYS A 125 -24.22 17.59 2.58
#